data_220bdb46d1ffcc8f8d2ea88d19c06782
#
_entry.id   220bdb46d1ffcc8f8d2ea88d19c06782
#
_cell.length_a   1.000
_cell.length_b   1.000
_cell.length_c   1.000
_cell.angle_alpha   90.00
_cell.angle_beta   90.00
_cell.angle_gamma   90.00
#
_symmetry.space_group_name_H-M   'P 1'
#
loop_
_entity.id
_entity.type
_entity.pdbx_description
1 polymer ?
#
loop_
_entity_poly.entity_id
_entity_poly.type
_entity_poly.pdbx_seq_one_letter_code
_entity_poly.pdbx_strand_id
1 'polypeptide(L)'
;MENYLFEKMSVPKAYMKLALPVVLSMIVSLVYNMVDTYFIALTGVQELVAGVSLVAPMFTLMIAFGDIFGLGGSSAISRLLGEKKDNEAKKTCAFCIWISLVFGLCISAILLLFRTQILGLLGVGKDTYQYANAYYTWIAIGAVSIIFSMMPSNILRTEGLAVQSMAGSIIGSIVNIIFDPIFIFGLNQGAAGAAMATVLGNIIADIYYVYAVMKKSKRLTCSPSHMKVTGRRIRDILMIGIPASITNIMQTFMMVMTNNFLLTYGTDKVAAMGIALKVNMITALVLVGFAFGGQPLVGYNYGAKNEKRLKNILKFAYLFEMGLGLLFTILMCIFAPQIIKVFMDKPDIITNGAMMLRFQQIGMTFMSVSLISTCVCQAVGNAGGAFVLSISRQGVIYVLVLFIMSNVFGYTGVLVSQACSDVVTALIAAVIMLKIMKKLTNKNE
;
A
#
# COMPACT_ATOMS: atom_id res chain seq x y z
N MET A 1 28.72 -7.59 -4.17
CA MET A 1 27.94 -6.52 -4.84
C MET A 1 26.80 -5.97 -3.96
N GLU A 2 26.20 -6.79 -3.11
CA GLU A 2 25.07 -6.42 -2.25
C GLU A 2 25.44 -5.40 -1.16
N ASN A 3 26.60 -5.60 -0.50
CA ASN A 3 27.08 -4.62 0.48
C ASN A 3 27.47 -3.27 -0.16
N TYR A 4 27.84 -3.27 -1.43
CA TYR A 4 28.17 -2.04 -2.13
C TYR A 4 26.96 -1.11 -2.26
N LEU A 5 25.76 -1.65 -2.58
CA LEU A 5 24.52 -0.88 -2.67
C LEU A 5 24.19 -0.19 -1.35
N PHE A 6 24.19 -0.96 -0.24
CA PHE A 6 23.74 -0.49 1.06
C PHE A 6 24.80 0.31 1.80
N GLU A 7 26.09 0.01 1.60
CA GLU A 7 27.20 0.57 2.41
C GLU A 7 28.01 1.66 1.68
N LYS A 8 28.27 1.48 0.37
CA LYS A 8 29.28 2.29 -0.35
C LYS A 8 28.72 3.19 -1.45
N MET A 9 27.62 2.77 -2.11
CA MET A 9 27.01 3.57 -3.18
C MET A 9 26.52 4.92 -2.63
N SER A 10 26.63 6.00 -3.43
CA SER A 10 26.09 7.32 -3.01
C SER A 10 24.61 7.22 -2.67
N VAL A 11 24.18 7.93 -1.63
CA VAL A 11 22.82 7.84 -1.07
C VAL A 11 21.73 8.05 -2.12
N PRO A 12 21.77 9.10 -2.96
CA PRO A 12 20.77 9.29 -4.01
C PRO A 12 20.66 8.11 -4.97
N LYS A 13 21.80 7.60 -5.44
CA LYS A 13 21.83 6.46 -6.38
C LYS A 13 21.31 5.18 -5.73
N ALA A 14 21.69 4.90 -4.48
CA ALA A 14 21.21 3.73 -3.75
C ALA A 14 19.70 3.79 -3.51
N TYR A 15 19.21 4.94 -3.08
CA TYR A 15 17.79 5.19 -2.85
C TYR A 15 16.97 5.00 -4.12
N MET A 16 17.38 5.67 -5.22
CA MET A 16 16.69 5.57 -6.50
C MET A 16 16.71 4.14 -7.09
N LYS A 17 17.83 3.43 -6.94
CA LYS A 17 17.94 2.05 -7.41
C LYS A 17 16.99 1.08 -6.72
N LEU A 18 16.63 1.36 -5.47
CA LEU A 18 15.65 0.58 -4.71
C LEU A 18 14.22 1.08 -4.92
N ALA A 19 14.02 2.39 -4.94
CA ALA A 19 12.69 2.99 -4.94
C ALA A 19 12.05 3.06 -6.33
N LEU A 20 12.79 3.39 -7.38
CA LEU A 20 12.23 3.54 -8.72
C LEU A 20 11.53 2.26 -9.23
N PRO A 21 12.09 1.04 -9.07
CA PRO A 21 11.35 -0.17 -9.42
C PRO A 21 10.04 -0.32 -8.67
N VAL A 22 9.97 0.08 -7.39
CA VAL A 22 8.74 0.01 -6.60
C VAL A 22 7.69 0.99 -7.14
N VAL A 23 8.08 2.21 -7.46
CA VAL A 23 7.20 3.21 -8.09
C VAL A 23 6.64 2.68 -9.42
N LEU A 24 7.51 2.12 -10.27
CA LEU A 24 7.09 1.53 -11.54
C LEU A 24 6.09 0.38 -11.33
N SER A 25 6.32 -0.50 -10.33
CA SER A 25 5.38 -1.55 -9.98
C SER A 25 4.00 -0.99 -9.60
N MET A 26 3.99 0.07 -8.80
CA MET A 26 2.74 0.70 -8.36
C MET A 26 1.99 1.37 -9.51
N ILE A 27 2.71 2.03 -10.42
CA ILE A 27 2.10 2.61 -11.63
C ILE A 27 1.50 1.50 -12.52
N VAL A 28 2.23 0.41 -12.74
CA VAL A 28 1.71 -0.73 -13.52
C VAL A 28 0.50 -1.35 -12.85
N SER A 29 0.52 -1.49 -11.52
CA SER A 29 -0.63 -1.99 -10.76
C SER A 29 -1.84 -1.06 -10.86
N LEU A 30 -1.64 0.26 -10.89
CA LEU A 30 -2.72 1.22 -11.13
C LEU A 30 -3.32 1.04 -12.53
N VAL A 31 -2.45 0.92 -13.54
CA VAL A 31 -2.89 0.74 -14.94
C VAL A 31 -3.70 -0.54 -15.10
N TYR A 32 -3.22 -1.67 -14.56
CA TYR A 32 -3.98 -2.91 -14.67
C TYR A 32 -5.33 -2.84 -13.96
N ASN A 33 -5.41 -2.23 -12.78
CA ASN A 33 -6.69 -2.03 -12.09
C ASN A 33 -7.68 -1.19 -12.91
N MET A 34 -7.18 -0.20 -13.64
CA MET A 34 -8.02 0.61 -14.55
C MET A 34 -8.51 -0.22 -15.74
N VAL A 35 -7.63 -1.05 -16.31
CA VAL A 35 -7.95 -1.94 -17.44
C VAL A 35 -8.95 -3.02 -17.04
N ASP A 36 -8.77 -3.65 -15.88
CA ASP A 36 -9.72 -4.62 -15.31
C ASP A 36 -11.11 -4.00 -15.13
N THR A 37 -11.17 -2.81 -14.49
CA THR A 37 -12.42 -2.06 -14.34
C THR A 37 -13.06 -1.72 -15.68
N TYR A 38 -12.26 -1.38 -16.70
CA TYR A 38 -12.74 -1.09 -18.04
C TYR A 38 -13.36 -2.33 -18.71
N PHE A 39 -12.72 -3.50 -18.64
CA PHE A 39 -13.28 -4.73 -19.18
C PHE A 39 -14.58 -5.15 -18.47
N ILE A 40 -14.64 -4.99 -17.15
CA ILE A 40 -15.86 -5.21 -16.37
C ILE A 40 -16.99 -4.28 -16.85
N ALA A 41 -16.70 -3.00 -17.06
CA ALA A 41 -17.67 -2.02 -17.54
C ALA A 41 -18.15 -2.32 -18.98
N LEU A 42 -17.27 -2.84 -19.84
CA LEU A 42 -17.61 -3.24 -21.21
C LEU A 42 -18.64 -4.38 -21.29
N THR A 43 -18.89 -5.12 -20.21
CA THR A 43 -19.99 -6.12 -20.17
C THR A 43 -21.35 -5.48 -20.35
N GLY A 44 -21.50 -4.17 -20.09
CA GLY A 44 -22.77 -3.45 -20.18
C GLY A 44 -23.81 -3.83 -19.11
N VAL A 45 -23.46 -4.74 -18.18
CA VAL A 45 -24.37 -5.22 -17.13
C VAL A 45 -24.13 -4.42 -15.85
N GLN A 46 -25.06 -3.52 -15.51
CA GLN A 46 -24.92 -2.63 -14.34
C GLN A 46 -24.81 -3.39 -13.02
N GLU A 47 -25.61 -4.46 -12.86
CA GLU A 47 -25.63 -5.31 -11.67
C GLU A 47 -24.29 -6.04 -11.47
N LEU A 48 -23.61 -6.41 -12.56
CA LEU A 48 -22.28 -7.02 -12.52
C LEU A 48 -21.23 -6.01 -12.03
N VAL A 49 -21.21 -4.81 -12.61
CA VAL A 49 -20.30 -3.73 -12.22
C VAL A 49 -20.51 -3.36 -10.75
N ALA A 50 -21.77 -3.23 -10.31
CA ALA A 50 -22.12 -2.96 -8.93
C ALA A 50 -21.70 -4.10 -7.99
N GLY A 51 -21.94 -5.35 -8.37
CA GLY A 51 -21.57 -6.54 -7.59
C GLY A 51 -20.07 -6.65 -7.36
N VAL A 52 -19.26 -6.45 -8.40
CA VAL A 52 -17.78 -6.42 -8.29
C VAL A 52 -17.31 -5.28 -7.40
N SER A 53 -17.89 -4.09 -7.57
CA SER A 53 -17.52 -2.91 -6.77
C SER A 53 -17.80 -3.09 -5.27
N LEU A 54 -18.90 -3.79 -4.90
CA LEU A 54 -19.22 -4.10 -3.51
C LEU A 54 -18.20 -5.07 -2.88
N VAL A 55 -17.60 -5.96 -3.67
CA VAL A 55 -16.61 -6.95 -3.20
C VAL A 55 -15.18 -6.40 -3.22
N ALA A 56 -14.89 -5.35 -3.99
CA ALA A 56 -13.55 -4.76 -4.12
C ALA A 56 -12.81 -4.48 -2.78
N PRO A 57 -13.46 -4.04 -1.68
CA PRO A 57 -12.79 -3.87 -0.39
C PRO A 57 -12.15 -5.15 0.16
N MET A 58 -12.63 -6.33 -0.22
CA MET A 58 -12.06 -7.61 0.20
C MET A 58 -10.64 -7.80 -0.33
N PHE A 59 -10.38 -7.37 -1.58
CA PHE A 59 -9.03 -7.41 -2.15
C PHE A 59 -8.05 -6.53 -1.36
N THR A 60 -8.46 -5.31 -0.99
CA THR A 60 -7.66 -4.41 -0.14
C THR A 60 -7.39 -5.02 1.25
N LEU A 61 -8.38 -5.70 1.82
CA LEU A 61 -8.22 -6.40 3.10
C LEU A 61 -7.19 -7.53 3.01
N MET A 62 -7.16 -8.28 1.91
CA MET A 62 -6.16 -9.33 1.69
C MET A 62 -4.74 -8.76 1.55
N ILE A 63 -4.58 -7.63 0.85
CA ILE A 63 -3.30 -6.90 0.80
C ILE A 63 -2.88 -6.50 2.21
N ALA A 64 -3.79 -5.94 3.01
CA ALA A 64 -3.52 -5.56 4.39
C ALA A 64 -3.05 -6.75 5.23
N PHE A 65 -3.66 -7.92 5.08
CA PHE A 65 -3.22 -9.15 5.75
C PHE A 65 -1.84 -9.61 5.27
N GLY A 66 -1.54 -9.50 3.98
CA GLY A 66 -0.24 -9.83 3.43
C GLY A 66 0.88 -8.91 3.95
N ASP A 67 0.58 -7.64 4.19
CA ASP A 67 1.51 -6.65 4.73
C ASP A 67 1.95 -6.96 6.16
N ILE A 68 1.17 -7.72 6.94
CA ILE A 68 1.58 -8.17 8.29
C ILE A 68 2.93 -8.89 8.21
N PHE A 69 3.06 -9.84 7.30
CA PHE A 69 4.29 -10.62 7.13
C PHE A 69 5.24 -9.96 6.13
N GLY A 70 4.72 -9.28 5.11
CA GLY A 70 5.50 -8.61 4.09
C GLY A 70 6.34 -7.45 4.66
N LEU A 71 5.68 -6.45 5.25
CA LEU A 71 6.34 -5.28 5.82
C LEU A 71 6.98 -5.60 7.18
N GLY A 72 6.32 -6.39 8.03
CA GLY A 72 6.90 -6.83 9.30
C GLY A 72 8.15 -7.68 9.11
N GLY A 73 8.11 -8.65 8.20
CA GLY A 73 9.23 -9.52 7.86
C GLY A 73 10.39 -8.77 7.20
N SER A 74 10.11 -7.92 6.20
CA SER A 74 11.15 -7.13 5.51
C SER A 74 11.85 -6.15 6.46
N SER A 75 11.13 -5.55 7.39
CA SER A 75 11.69 -4.70 8.45
C SER A 75 12.68 -5.48 9.33
N ALA A 76 12.31 -6.66 9.80
CA ALA A 76 13.17 -7.51 10.63
C ALA A 76 14.40 -8.01 9.84
N ILE A 77 14.19 -8.48 8.60
CA ILE A 77 15.26 -9.02 7.74
C ILE A 77 16.26 -7.93 7.37
N SER A 78 15.81 -6.73 6.98
CA SER A 78 16.74 -5.64 6.61
C SER A 78 17.67 -5.26 7.76
N ARG A 79 17.17 -5.22 9.01
CA ARG A 79 18.01 -5.00 10.20
C ARG A 79 19.00 -6.14 10.42
N LEU A 80 18.56 -7.40 10.30
CA LEU A 80 19.42 -8.56 10.47
C LEU A 80 20.54 -8.61 9.44
N LEU A 81 20.25 -8.28 8.19
CA LEU A 81 21.25 -8.18 7.12
C LEU A 81 22.26 -7.08 7.42
N GLY A 82 21.82 -5.94 7.98
CA GLY A 82 22.69 -4.87 8.45
C GLY A 82 23.59 -5.30 9.64
N GLU A 83 23.04 -6.09 10.56
CA GLU A 83 23.78 -6.70 11.69
C GLU A 83 24.72 -7.81 11.25
N LYS A 84 24.75 -8.18 9.95
CA LYS A 84 25.49 -9.33 9.37
C LYS A 84 25.06 -10.68 9.96
N LYS A 85 23.83 -10.80 10.43
CA LYS A 85 23.22 -12.02 10.98
C LYS A 85 22.47 -12.79 9.89
N ASP A 86 23.18 -13.18 8.83
CA ASP A 86 22.60 -13.82 7.63
C ASP A 86 21.79 -15.08 7.96
N ASN A 87 22.24 -15.89 8.96
CA ASN A 87 21.50 -17.10 9.34
C ASN A 87 20.15 -16.77 9.98
N GLU A 88 20.07 -15.74 10.83
CA GLU A 88 18.81 -15.29 11.41
C GLU A 88 17.90 -14.66 10.34
N ALA A 89 18.46 -13.95 9.37
CA ALA A 89 17.72 -13.41 8.22
C ALA A 89 17.12 -14.56 7.38
N LYS A 90 17.87 -15.64 7.11
CA LYS A 90 17.37 -16.86 6.43
C LYS A 90 16.20 -17.48 7.16
N LYS A 91 16.33 -17.69 8.48
CA LYS A 91 15.28 -18.26 9.32
C LYS A 91 14.02 -17.37 9.30
N THR A 92 14.20 -16.08 9.46
CA THR A 92 13.08 -15.11 9.43
C THR A 92 12.38 -15.11 8.08
N CYS A 93 13.13 -15.17 6.97
CA CYS A 93 12.57 -15.25 5.62
C CYS A 93 11.75 -16.54 5.44
N ALA A 94 12.31 -17.70 5.74
CA ALA A 94 11.61 -18.98 5.62
C ALA A 94 10.34 -19.00 6.48
N PHE A 95 10.40 -18.52 7.73
CA PHE A 95 9.25 -18.42 8.61
C PHE A 95 8.15 -17.55 7.99
N CYS A 96 8.48 -16.32 7.54
CA CYS A 96 7.50 -15.41 6.97
C CYS A 96 6.85 -15.98 5.69
N ILE A 97 7.61 -16.66 4.83
CA ILE A 97 7.09 -17.32 3.62
C ILE A 97 6.04 -18.37 3.99
N TRP A 98 6.39 -19.28 4.88
CA TRP A 98 5.49 -20.38 5.22
C TRP A 98 4.30 -19.94 6.07
N ILE A 99 4.50 -19.02 7.01
CA ILE A 99 3.39 -18.52 7.83
C ILE A 99 2.41 -17.69 7.00
N SER A 100 2.88 -16.89 6.02
CA SER A 100 1.98 -16.16 5.13
C SER A 100 1.14 -17.09 4.25
N LEU A 101 1.70 -18.22 3.81
CA LEU A 101 0.97 -19.25 3.07
C LEU A 101 -0.11 -19.90 3.95
N VAL A 102 0.26 -20.35 5.16
CA VAL A 102 -0.69 -20.96 6.11
C VAL A 102 -1.77 -19.97 6.52
N PHE A 103 -1.39 -18.72 6.80
CA PHE A 103 -2.33 -17.66 7.14
C PHE A 103 -3.29 -17.36 5.98
N GLY A 104 -2.77 -17.30 4.75
CA GLY A 104 -3.59 -17.14 3.54
C GLY A 104 -4.59 -18.27 3.37
N LEU A 105 -4.20 -19.53 3.61
CA LEU A 105 -5.10 -20.69 3.61
C LEU A 105 -6.18 -20.58 4.68
N CYS A 106 -5.83 -20.18 5.90
CA CYS A 106 -6.82 -19.96 6.96
C CYS A 106 -7.81 -18.85 6.60
N ILE A 107 -7.33 -17.72 6.08
CA ILE A 107 -8.20 -16.62 5.64
C ILE A 107 -9.10 -17.08 4.49
N SER A 108 -8.57 -17.77 3.48
CA SER A 108 -9.36 -18.32 2.38
C SER A 108 -10.48 -19.22 2.89
N ALA A 109 -10.17 -20.16 3.81
CA ALA A 109 -11.16 -21.03 4.43
C ALA A 109 -12.25 -20.24 5.18
N ILE A 110 -11.86 -19.25 5.98
CA ILE A 110 -12.80 -18.38 6.73
C ILE A 110 -13.71 -17.63 5.73
N LEU A 111 -13.13 -17.03 4.69
CA LEU A 111 -13.90 -16.29 3.69
C LEU A 111 -14.91 -17.19 2.96
N LEU A 112 -14.54 -18.42 2.62
CA LEU A 112 -15.44 -19.37 1.96
C LEU A 112 -16.52 -19.89 2.90
N LEU A 113 -16.20 -20.17 4.17
CA LEU A 113 -17.16 -20.65 5.18
C LEU A 113 -18.20 -19.59 5.53
N PHE A 114 -17.79 -18.34 5.70
CA PHE A 114 -18.66 -17.23 6.09
C PHE A 114 -19.12 -16.38 4.89
N ARG A 115 -19.08 -16.94 3.67
CA ARG A 115 -19.39 -16.24 2.42
C ARG A 115 -20.69 -15.44 2.48
N THR A 116 -21.78 -16.07 2.87
CA THR A 116 -23.13 -15.45 2.86
C THR A 116 -23.20 -14.28 3.86
N GLN A 117 -22.60 -14.45 5.04
CA GLN A 117 -22.57 -13.42 6.06
C GLN A 117 -21.75 -12.21 5.62
N ILE A 118 -20.58 -12.47 5.00
CA ILE A 118 -19.69 -11.41 4.52
C ILE A 118 -20.32 -10.65 3.36
N LEU A 119 -20.94 -11.34 2.38
CA LEU A 119 -21.67 -10.68 1.30
C LEU A 119 -22.83 -9.81 1.85
N GLY A 120 -23.51 -10.28 2.86
CA GLY A 120 -24.54 -9.48 3.56
C GLY A 120 -23.96 -8.22 4.23
N LEU A 121 -22.80 -8.34 4.89
CA LEU A 121 -22.10 -7.19 5.50
C LEU A 121 -21.60 -6.18 4.46
N LEU A 122 -21.24 -6.65 3.26
CA LEU A 122 -20.83 -5.80 2.13
C LEU A 122 -22.03 -5.08 1.46
N GLY A 123 -23.26 -5.34 1.92
CA GLY A 123 -24.47 -4.70 1.38
C GLY A 123 -24.91 -5.25 0.02
N VAL A 124 -24.55 -6.50 -0.29
CA VAL A 124 -24.94 -7.15 -1.53
C VAL A 124 -26.44 -7.43 -1.53
N GLY A 125 -27.18 -6.78 -2.46
CA GLY A 125 -28.61 -6.94 -2.67
C GLY A 125 -28.95 -8.15 -3.55
N LYS A 126 -30.26 -8.48 -3.67
CA LYS A 126 -30.73 -9.63 -4.47
C LYS A 126 -30.29 -9.55 -5.94
N ASP A 127 -30.34 -8.36 -6.54
CA ASP A 127 -30.05 -8.15 -7.96
C ASP A 127 -28.56 -8.29 -8.29
N THR A 128 -27.69 -7.92 -7.34
CA THR A 128 -26.23 -8.00 -7.50
C THR A 128 -25.64 -9.30 -6.96
N TYR A 129 -26.43 -10.10 -6.22
CA TYR A 129 -25.92 -11.27 -5.48
C TYR A 129 -25.23 -12.29 -6.37
N GLN A 130 -25.79 -12.61 -7.53
CA GLN A 130 -25.21 -13.60 -8.44
C GLN A 130 -23.80 -13.21 -8.87
N TYR A 131 -23.59 -11.96 -9.28
CA TYR A 131 -22.32 -11.45 -9.76
C TYR A 131 -21.31 -11.24 -8.62
N ALA A 132 -21.76 -10.64 -7.52
CA ALA A 132 -20.94 -10.45 -6.34
C ALA A 132 -20.45 -11.77 -5.75
N ASN A 133 -21.33 -12.77 -5.66
CA ASN A 133 -20.99 -14.09 -5.16
C ASN A 133 -20.01 -14.84 -6.08
N ALA A 134 -20.17 -14.73 -7.38
CA ALA A 134 -19.27 -15.33 -8.36
C ALA A 134 -17.86 -14.71 -8.28
N TYR A 135 -17.77 -13.40 -8.27
CA TYR A 135 -16.50 -12.67 -8.09
C TYR A 135 -15.85 -12.99 -6.73
N TYR A 136 -16.63 -12.87 -5.65
CA TYR A 136 -16.18 -13.13 -4.29
C TYR A 136 -15.58 -14.52 -4.10
N THR A 137 -16.24 -15.55 -4.65
CA THR A 137 -15.79 -16.93 -4.48
C THR A 137 -14.39 -17.13 -5.05
N TRP A 138 -14.09 -16.62 -6.22
CA TRP A 138 -12.76 -16.71 -6.82
C TRP A 138 -11.73 -15.87 -6.08
N ILE A 139 -12.08 -14.66 -5.65
CA ILE A 139 -11.19 -13.84 -4.82
C ILE A 139 -10.91 -14.53 -3.48
N ALA A 140 -11.91 -15.15 -2.85
CA ALA A 140 -11.72 -15.90 -1.60
C ALA A 140 -10.79 -17.13 -1.78
N ILE A 141 -10.93 -17.88 -2.90
CA ILE A 141 -9.99 -18.95 -3.26
C ILE A 141 -8.59 -18.38 -3.48
N GLY A 142 -8.49 -17.27 -4.20
CA GLY A 142 -7.23 -16.60 -4.50
C GLY A 142 -6.61 -15.85 -3.33
N ALA A 143 -7.28 -15.75 -2.18
CA ALA A 143 -6.78 -15.05 -0.99
C ALA A 143 -5.39 -15.57 -0.57
N VAL A 144 -5.14 -16.87 -0.74
CA VAL A 144 -3.84 -17.49 -0.46
C VAL A 144 -2.73 -16.80 -1.25
N SER A 145 -2.92 -16.68 -2.56
CA SER A 145 -1.93 -16.09 -3.47
C SER A 145 -1.81 -14.57 -3.23
N ILE A 146 -2.92 -13.85 -3.10
CA ILE A 146 -2.92 -12.41 -2.89
C ILE A 146 -2.18 -12.03 -1.60
N ILE A 147 -2.43 -12.75 -0.49
CA ILE A 147 -1.76 -12.54 0.79
C ILE A 147 -0.28 -12.91 0.69
N PHE A 148 0.01 -14.04 0.05
CA PHE A 148 1.37 -14.55 -0.11
C PHE A 148 2.24 -13.61 -0.94
N SER A 149 1.74 -13.05 -2.04
CA SER A 149 2.49 -12.16 -2.95
C SER A 149 3.15 -10.97 -2.24
N MET A 150 2.51 -10.44 -1.19
CA MET A 150 3.03 -9.29 -0.44
C MET A 150 4.35 -9.62 0.27
N MET A 151 4.50 -10.86 0.72
CA MET A 151 5.66 -11.28 1.49
C MET A 151 6.94 -11.35 0.64
N PRO A 152 7.08 -12.18 -0.42
CA PRO A 152 8.33 -12.29 -1.19
C PRO A 152 8.64 -11.00 -1.97
N SER A 153 7.62 -10.27 -2.42
CA SER A 153 7.80 -8.95 -3.06
C SER A 153 8.53 -7.97 -2.14
N ASN A 154 8.12 -7.86 -0.88
CA ASN A 154 8.77 -6.99 0.10
C ASN A 154 10.16 -7.48 0.49
N ILE A 155 10.35 -8.78 0.65
CA ILE A 155 11.63 -9.37 1.09
C ILE A 155 12.72 -9.27 0.03
N LEU A 156 12.43 -9.48 -1.25
CA LEU A 156 13.41 -9.33 -2.32
C LEU A 156 14.11 -7.95 -2.28
N ARG A 157 13.36 -6.90 -1.91
CA ARG A 157 13.90 -5.54 -1.78
C ARG A 157 14.93 -5.41 -0.66
N THR A 158 14.85 -6.23 0.40
CA THR A 158 15.82 -6.19 1.52
C THR A 158 17.23 -6.62 1.14
N GLU A 159 17.36 -7.43 0.09
CA GLU A 159 18.65 -7.82 -0.50
C GLU A 159 19.09 -6.92 -1.68
N GLY A 160 18.32 -5.89 -2.01
CA GLY A 160 18.59 -5.04 -3.16
C GLY A 160 18.05 -5.56 -4.49
N LEU A 161 17.24 -6.62 -4.45
CA LEU A 161 16.59 -7.24 -5.63
C LEU A 161 15.26 -6.54 -5.99
N ALA A 162 15.24 -5.20 -5.94
CA ALA A 162 14.04 -4.41 -6.22
C ALA A 162 13.53 -4.59 -7.66
N VAL A 163 14.42 -4.81 -8.62
CA VAL A 163 14.06 -5.09 -10.03
C VAL A 163 13.33 -6.44 -10.13
N GLN A 164 13.73 -7.45 -9.37
CA GLN A 164 13.05 -8.74 -9.34
C GLN A 164 11.67 -8.62 -8.68
N SER A 165 11.56 -7.83 -7.62
CA SER A 165 10.26 -7.51 -7.01
C SER A 165 9.32 -6.84 -8.03
N MET A 166 9.81 -5.84 -8.76
CA MET A 166 9.08 -5.18 -9.84
C MET A 166 8.68 -6.16 -10.95
N ALA A 167 9.61 -6.99 -11.41
CA ALA A 167 9.35 -7.92 -12.50
C ALA A 167 8.20 -8.88 -12.17
N GLY A 168 8.15 -9.42 -10.95
CA GLY A 168 7.04 -10.28 -10.52
C GLY A 168 5.69 -9.56 -10.55
N SER A 169 5.63 -8.32 -10.05
CA SER A 169 4.42 -7.50 -10.10
C SER A 169 3.98 -7.20 -11.54
N ILE A 170 4.92 -6.86 -12.42
CA ILE A 170 4.63 -6.59 -13.84
C ILE A 170 4.13 -7.85 -14.55
N ILE A 171 4.77 -9.00 -14.33
CA ILE A 171 4.36 -10.28 -14.91
C ILE A 171 2.92 -10.59 -14.49
N GLY A 172 2.59 -10.49 -13.21
CA GLY A 172 1.23 -10.71 -12.72
C GLY A 172 0.21 -9.77 -13.35
N SER A 173 0.55 -8.48 -13.46
CA SER A 173 -0.31 -7.48 -14.09
C SER A 173 -0.55 -7.75 -15.58
N ILE A 174 0.50 -8.14 -16.33
CA ILE A 174 0.38 -8.48 -17.76
C ILE A 174 -0.50 -9.72 -17.93
N VAL A 175 -0.31 -10.75 -17.11
CA VAL A 175 -1.15 -11.96 -17.15
C VAL A 175 -2.61 -11.60 -16.89
N ASN A 176 -2.90 -10.79 -15.87
CA ASN A 176 -4.26 -10.33 -15.59
C ASN A 176 -4.87 -9.63 -16.83
N ILE A 177 -4.19 -8.62 -17.39
CA ILE A 177 -4.68 -7.86 -18.57
C ILE A 177 -4.95 -8.76 -19.76
N ILE A 178 -4.12 -9.78 -20.00
CA ILE A 178 -4.31 -10.72 -21.13
C ILE A 178 -5.49 -11.65 -20.87
N PHE A 179 -5.64 -12.17 -19.66
CA PHE A 179 -6.67 -13.15 -19.33
C PHE A 179 -8.02 -12.55 -18.99
N ASP A 180 -8.11 -11.28 -18.62
CA ASP A 180 -9.38 -10.60 -18.39
C ASP A 180 -10.36 -10.75 -19.57
N PRO A 181 -10.03 -10.30 -20.80
CA PRO A 181 -10.96 -10.42 -21.92
C PRO A 181 -11.24 -11.89 -22.29
N ILE A 182 -10.28 -12.79 -22.10
CA ILE A 182 -10.45 -14.22 -22.39
C ILE A 182 -11.48 -14.84 -21.45
N PHE A 183 -11.39 -14.57 -20.14
CA PHE A 183 -12.28 -15.15 -19.15
C PHE A 183 -13.62 -14.43 -19.09
N ILE A 184 -13.64 -13.11 -19.20
CA ILE A 184 -14.87 -12.31 -19.13
C ILE A 184 -15.74 -12.58 -20.35
N PHE A 185 -15.19 -12.44 -21.56
CA PHE A 185 -15.92 -12.50 -22.82
C PHE A 185 -15.75 -13.85 -23.53
N GLY A 186 -14.52 -14.35 -23.67
CA GLY A 186 -14.24 -15.59 -24.40
C GLY A 186 -14.87 -16.82 -23.78
N LEU A 187 -14.81 -16.94 -22.43
CA LEU A 187 -15.44 -18.03 -21.68
C LEU A 187 -16.80 -17.64 -21.07
N ASN A 188 -17.30 -16.44 -21.32
CA ASN A 188 -18.58 -15.91 -20.80
C ASN A 188 -18.71 -16.01 -19.25
N GLN A 189 -17.59 -15.89 -18.53
CA GLN A 189 -17.60 -16.00 -17.07
C GLN A 189 -17.93 -14.66 -16.35
N GLY A 190 -17.99 -13.54 -17.09
CA GLY A 190 -18.36 -12.25 -16.53
C GLY A 190 -17.55 -11.88 -15.27
N ALA A 191 -18.26 -11.62 -14.17
CA ALA A 191 -17.61 -11.25 -12.89
C ALA A 191 -16.65 -12.34 -12.36
N ALA A 192 -16.99 -13.63 -12.50
CA ALA A 192 -16.09 -14.72 -12.12
C ALA A 192 -14.81 -14.69 -12.96
N GLY A 193 -14.92 -14.38 -14.26
CA GLY A 193 -13.79 -14.30 -15.18
C GLY A 193 -12.76 -13.24 -14.76
N ALA A 194 -13.21 -12.05 -14.38
CA ALA A 194 -12.34 -10.99 -13.86
C ALA A 194 -11.58 -11.45 -12.59
N ALA A 195 -12.29 -12.06 -11.65
CA ALA A 195 -11.66 -12.60 -10.45
C ALA A 195 -10.66 -13.73 -10.77
N MET A 196 -10.97 -14.63 -11.70
CA MET A 196 -10.07 -15.69 -12.16
C MET A 196 -8.78 -15.12 -12.75
N ALA A 197 -8.87 -14.11 -13.60
CA ALA A 197 -7.69 -13.46 -14.21
C ALA A 197 -6.81 -12.81 -13.15
N THR A 198 -7.43 -12.12 -12.16
CA THR A 198 -6.72 -11.53 -11.02
C THR A 198 -5.99 -12.60 -10.20
N VAL A 199 -6.64 -13.70 -9.88
CA VAL A 199 -6.03 -14.81 -9.12
C VAL A 199 -4.91 -15.47 -9.91
N LEU A 200 -5.11 -15.73 -11.19
CA LEU A 200 -4.09 -16.31 -12.07
C LEU A 200 -2.86 -15.41 -12.17
N GLY A 201 -3.05 -14.10 -12.33
CA GLY A 201 -1.97 -13.12 -12.32
C GLY A 201 -1.14 -13.18 -11.04
N ASN A 202 -1.80 -13.23 -9.87
CA ASN A 202 -1.11 -13.35 -8.58
C ASN A 202 -0.35 -14.69 -8.46
N ILE A 203 -0.95 -15.82 -8.86
CA ILE A 203 -0.28 -17.13 -8.82
C ILE A 203 0.99 -17.15 -9.67
N ILE A 204 0.95 -16.58 -10.87
CA ILE A 204 2.13 -16.53 -11.76
C ILE A 204 3.19 -15.57 -11.19
N ALA A 205 2.78 -14.44 -10.61
CA ALA A 205 3.69 -13.58 -9.88
C ALA A 205 4.36 -14.30 -8.70
N ASP A 206 3.61 -15.08 -7.94
CA ASP A 206 4.11 -15.87 -6.80
C ASP A 206 5.15 -16.91 -7.22
N ILE A 207 4.87 -17.63 -8.31
CA ILE A 207 5.83 -18.59 -8.89
C ILE A 207 7.13 -17.88 -9.26
N TYR A 208 7.03 -16.71 -9.91
CA TYR A 208 8.21 -15.92 -10.23
C TYR A 208 8.95 -15.42 -8.98
N TYR A 209 8.24 -14.95 -7.96
CA TYR A 209 8.84 -14.50 -6.70
C TYR A 209 9.58 -15.62 -5.98
N VAL A 210 8.98 -16.80 -5.88
CA VAL A 210 9.63 -17.97 -5.28
C VAL A 210 10.89 -18.35 -6.10
N TYR A 211 10.79 -18.38 -7.42
CA TYR A 211 11.95 -18.58 -8.30
C TYR A 211 13.04 -17.53 -8.05
N ALA A 212 12.69 -16.25 -7.94
CA ALA A 212 13.63 -15.16 -7.69
C ALA A 212 14.32 -15.31 -6.32
N VAL A 213 13.59 -15.67 -5.26
CA VAL A 213 14.17 -15.94 -3.95
C VAL A 213 15.12 -17.15 -4.02
N MET A 214 14.74 -18.24 -4.69
CA MET A 214 15.55 -19.46 -4.76
C MET A 214 16.81 -19.32 -5.61
N LYS A 215 16.75 -18.57 -6.73
CA LYS A 215 17.83 -18.49 -7.73
C LYS A 215 18.64 -17.21 -7.69
N LYS A 216 18.07 -16.10 -7.25
CA LYS A 216 18.72 -14.78 -7.28
C LYS A 216 19.15 -14.31 -5.91
N SER A 217 18.44 -14.71 -4.84
CA SER A 217 18.85 -14.42 -3.47
C SER A 217 20.05 -15.26 -3.07
N LYS A 218 21.00 -14.66 -2.35
CA LYS A 218 22.19 -15.32 -1.81
C LYS A 218 22.10 -15.51 -0.30
N ARG A 219 21.27 -14.70 0.36
CA ARG A 219 21.20 -14.63 1.81
C ARG A 219 19.85 -15.06 2.39
N LEU A 220 18.83 -15.26 1.54
CA LEU A 220 17.49 -15.64 1.94
C LEU A 220 17.15 -17.03 1.39
N THR A 221 16.14 -17.69 1.97
CA THR A 221 15.73 -19.02 1.56
C THR A 221 14.25 -19.25 1.79
N CYS A 222 13.65 -20.07 0.93
CA CYS A 222 12.27 -20.58 1.10
C CYS A 222 12.24 -21.95 1.79
N SER A 223 13.41 -22.53 2.16
CA SER A 223 13.47 -23.90 2.68
C SER A 223 12.76 -24.03 4.03
N PRO A 224 11.81 -24.97 4.18
CA PRO A 224 11.08 -25.16 5.43
C PRO A 224 11.98 -25.61 6.59
N SER A 225 13.16 -26.19 6.31
CA SER A 225 14.12 -26.58 7.34
C SER A 225 14.64 -25.41 8.18
N HIS A 226 14.51 -24.17 7.69
CA HIS A 226 14.95 -22.96 8.36
C HIS A 226 13.84 -22.20 9.09
N MET A 227 12.62 -22.75 9.22
CA MET A 227 11.48 -22.05 9.83
C MET A 227 11.59 -21.75 11.33
N LYS A 228 12.60 -22.31 12.02
CA LYS A 228 12.74 -22.14 13.48
C LYS A 228 13.19 -20.73 13.83
N VAL A 229 12.26 -19.91 14.30
CA VAL A 229 12.49 -18.56 14.82
C VAL A 229 12.12 -18.45 16.30
N THR A 230 12.72 -17.50 17.01
CA THR A 230 12.41 -17.27 18.43
C THR A 230 11.07 -16.49 18.56
N GLY A 231 10.34 -16.71 19.66
CA GLY A 231 9.10 -15.98 19.94
C GLY A 231 9.28 -14.45 19.95
N ARG A 232 10.46 -13.98 20.39
CA ARG A 232 10.83 -12.56 20.32
C ARG A 232 10.82 -12.05 18.87
N ARG A 233 11.32 -12.85 17.91
CA ARG A 233 11.35 -12.47 16.49
C ARG A 233 9.94 -12.41 15.90
N ILE A 234 9.08 -13.38 16.25
CA ILE A 234 7.68 -13.37 15.85
C ILE A 234 6.99 -12.11 16.34
N ARG A 235 7.20 -11.76 17.62
CA ARG A 235 6.68 -10.52 18.19
C ARG A 235 7.19 -9.29 17.43
N ASP A 236 8.47 -9.20 17.10
CA ASP A 236 9.05 -8.08 16.35
C ASP A 236 8.41 -7.91 14.97
N ILE A 237 8.10 -9.03 14.27
CA ILE A 237 7.42 -9.02 12.98
C ILE A 237 5.99 -8.50 13.12
N LEU A 238 5.22 -9.06 14.06
CA LEU A 238 3.81 -8.71 14.26
C LEU A 238 3.64 -7.27 14.76
N MET A 239 4.51 -6.81 15.65
CA MET A 239 4.44 -5.44 16.17
C MET A 239 4.70 -4.36 15.11
N ILE A 240 5.34 -4.70 14.01
CA ILE A 240 5.51 -3.79 12.86
C ILE A 240 4.44 -4.06 11.79
N GLY A 241 4.17 -5.32 11.51
CA GLY A 241 3.26 -5.71 10.43
C GLY A 241 1.79 -5.39 10.72
N ILE A 242 1.32 -5.57 11.96
CA ILE A 242 -0.07 -5.25 12.33
C ILE A 242 -0.36 -3.75 12.17
N PRO A 243 0.45 -2.81 12.68
CA PRO A 243 0.25 -1.39 12.41
C PRO A 243 0.28 -1.03 10.92
N ALA A 244 1.17 -1.65 10.15
CA ALA A 244 1.23 -1.45 8.70
C ALA A 244 -0.07 -1.88 8.00
N SER A 245 -0.61 -3.04 8.39
CA SER A 245 -1.91 -3.55 7.91
C SER A 245 -3.06 -2.61 8.24
N ILE A 246 -3.09 -2.07 9.46
CA ILE A 246 -4.14 -1.14 9.91
C ILE A 246 -4.20 0.12 9.04
N THR A 247 -3.08 0.59 8.51
CA THR A 247 -3.05 1.77 7.62
C THR A 247 -4.00 1.61 6.42
N ASN A 248 -3.99 0.45 5.76
CA ASN A 248 -4.85 0.16 4.61
C ASN A 248 -6.35 0.15 5.00
N ILE A 249 -6.66 -0.39 6.18
CA ILE A 249 -8.03 -0.42 6.71
C ILE A 249 -8.51 1.00 7.03
N MET A 250 -7.66 1.81 7.66
CA MET A 250 -7.99 3.20 7.99
C MET A 250 -8.21 4.05 6.74
N GLN A 251 -7.51 3.79 5.66
CA GLN A 251 -7.72 4.49 4.38
C GLN A 251 -9.14 4.25 3.85
N THR A 252 -9.61 3.02 3.89
CA THR A 252 -10.98 2.68 3.48
C THR A 252 -12.01 3.35 4.39
N PHE A 253 -11.77 3.31 5.70
CA PHE A 253 -12.62 3.97 6.69
C PHE A 253 -12.71 5.48 6.48
N MET A 254 -11.60 6.15 6.23
CA MET A 254 -11.54 7.57 5.88
C MET A 254 -12.43 7.90 4.68
N MET A 255 -12.32 7.09 3.61
CA MET A 255 -13.10 7.31 2.37
C MET A 255 -14.61 7.22 2.65
N VAL A 256 -15.05 6.22 3.42
CA VAL A 256 -16.45 6.05 3.81
C VAL A 256 -16.94 7.25 4.64
N MET A 257 -16.15 7.68 5.63
CA MET A 257 -16.48 8.85 6.45
C MET A 257 -16.62 10.12 5.60
N THR A 258 -15.64 10.40 4.74
CA THR A 258 -15.69 11.57 3.84
C THR A 258 -16.96 11.57 2.98
N ASN A 259 -17.28 10.43 2.38
CA ASN A 259 -18.46 10.30 1.54
C ASN A 259 -19.75 10.53 2.32
N ASN A 260 -19.88 9.99 3.55
CA ASN A 260 -21.05 10.21 4.39
C ASN A 260 -21.26 11.69 4.74
N PHE A 261 -20.18 12.41 5.06
CA PHE A 261 -20.29 13.86 5.31
C PHE A 261 -20.63 14.64 4.04
N LEU A 262 -20.09 14.25 2.88
CA LEU A 262 -20.37 14.93 1.61
C LEU A 262 -21.79 14.68 1.10
N LEU A 263 -22.40 13.54 1.41
CA LEU A 263 -23.78 13.23 1.03
C LEU A 263 -24.78 14.28 1.52
N THR A 264 -24.53 14.90 2.66
CA THR A 264 -25.39 15.98 3.20
C THR A 264 -25.40 17.23 2.31
N TYR A 265 -24.40 17.38 1.44
CA TYR A 265 -24.26 18.52 0.51
C TYR A 265 -24.63 18.17 -0.94
N GLY A 266 -25.07 16.93 -1.19
CA GLY A 266 -25.56 16.48 -2.49
C GLY A 266 -24.69 15.39 -3.14
N THR A 267 -25.32 14.55 -3.95
CA THR A 267 -24.67 13.44 -4.66
C THR A 267 -23.62 13.91 -5.67
N ASP A 268 -23.79 15.09 -6.27
CA ASP A 268 -22.83 15.67 -7.20
C ASP A 268 -21.48 15.96 -6.53
N LYS A 269 -21.51 16.34 -5.24
CA LYS A 269 -20.30 16.58 -4.46
C LYS A 269 -19.54 15.28 -4.18
N VAL A 270 -20.28 14.20 -3.92
CA VAL A 270 -19.67 12.86 -3.76
C VAL A 270 -19.04 12.39 -5.06
N ALA A 271 -19.71 12.61 -6.21
CA ALA A 271 -19.17 12.25 -7.51
C ALA A 271 -17.89 13.05 -7.83
N ALA A 272 -17.90 14.37 -7.61
CA ALA A 272 -16.73 15.23 -7.82
C ALA A 272 -15.56 14.82 -6.92
N MET A 273 -15.81 14.49 -5.64
CA MET A 273 -14.79 13.98 -4.72
C MET A 273 -14.24 12.63 -5.18
N GLY A 274 -15.07 11.73 -5.67
CA GLY A 274 -14.63 10.46 -6.22
C GLY A 274 -13.62 10.61 -7.35
N ILE A 275 -13.82 11.58 -8.25
CA ILE A 275 -12.85 11.92 -9.30
C ILE A 275 -11.58 12.52 -8.70
N ALA A 276 -11.70 13.49 -7.80
CA ALA A 276 -10.55 14.12 -7.16
C ALA A 276 -9.68 13.09 -6.40
N LEU A 277 -10.30 12.13 -5.69
CA LEU A 277 -9.60 11.06 -4.98
C LEU A 277 -8.89 10.09 -5.93
N LYS A 278 -9.45 9.77 -7.10
CA LYS A 278 -8.77 8.94 -8.12
C LYS A 278 -7.51 9.63 -8.64
N VAL A 279 -7.58 10.92 -8.92
CA VAL A 279 -6.40 11.70 -9.34
C VAL A 279 -5.37 11.78 -8.22
N ASN A 280 -5.82 12.05 -6.99
CA ASN A 280 -4.98 12.09 -5.80
C ASN A 280 -4.25 10.77 -5.55
N MET A 281 -4.89 9.63 -5.83
CA MET A 281 -4.31 8.29 -5.71
C MET A 281 -3.05 8.12 -6.57
N ILE A 282 -3.00 8.71 -7.77
CA ILE A 282 -1.82 8.64 -8.66
C ILE A 282 -0.62 9.28 -7.96
N THR A 283 -0.80 10.48 -7.43
CA THR A 283 0.25 11.22 -6.71
C THR A 283 0.68 10.47 -5.46
N ALA A 284 -0.29 9.98 -4.68
CA ALA A 284 -0.03 9.23 -3.45
C ALA A 284 0.77 7.95 -3.71
N LEU A 285 0.43 7.17 -4.76
CA LEU A 285 1.14 5.94 -5.09
C LEU A 285 2.61 6.18 -5.46
N VAL A 286 2.92 7.28 -6.14
CA VAL A 286 4.32 7.63 -6.45
C VAL A 286 5.09 7.91 -5.16
N LEU A 287 4.55 8.72 -4.25
CA LEU A 287 5.17 9.00 -2.94
C LEU A 287 5.32 7.72 -2.12
N VAL A 288 4.27 6.90 -2.03
CA VAL A 288 4.32 5.60 -1.33
C VAL A 288 5.40 4.69 -1.92
N GLY A 289 5.53 4.64 -3.24
CA GLY A 289 6.56 3.86 -3.92
C GLY A 289 7.98 4.26 -3.56
N PHE A 290 8.26 5.57 -3.49
CA PHE A 290 9.57 6.08 -3.07
C PHE A 290 9.84 5.81 -1.60
N ALA A 291 8.89 6.06 -0.70
CA ALA A 291 9.06 5.84 0.73
C ALA A 291 9.31 4.37 1.08
N PHE A 292 8.45 3.44 0.59
CA PHE A 292 8.60 2.01 0.85
C PHE A 292 9.78 1.40 0.09
N GLY A 293 10.14 1.95 -1.08
CA GLY A 293 11.34 1.54 -1.81
C GLY A 293 12.63 1.88 -1.06
N GLY A 294 12.67 3.01 -0.36
CA GLY A 294 13.79 3.42 0.49
C GLY A 294 13.89 2.70 1.85
N GLN A 295 12.80 2.10 2.31
CA GLN A 295 12.70 1.46 3.64
C GLN A 295 13.79 0.41 3.93
N PRO A 296 14.16 -0.52 3.03
CA PRO A 296 15.22 -1.48 3.27
C PRO A 296 16.60 -0.83 3.48
N LEU A 297 16.86 0.30 2.79
CA LEU A 297 18.12 1.04 2.95
C LEU A 297 18.25 1.63 4.36
N VAL A 298 17.15 2.14 4.92
CA VAL A 298 17.07 2.63 6.30
C VAL A 298 17.28 1.47 7.28
N GLY A 299 16.53 0.37 7.14
CA GLY A 299 16.60 -0.78 8.03
C GLY A 299 17.99 -1.42 8.07
N TYR A 300 18.63 -1.56 6.91
CA TYR A 300 19.99 -2.09 6.81
C TYR A 300 21.00 -1.22 7.54
N ASN A 301 21.02 0.11 7.27
CA ASN A 301 21.98 1.02 7.87
C ASN A 301 21.74 1.22 9.37
N TYR A 302 20.49 1.11 9.83
CA TYR A 302 20.17 1.08 11.25
C TYR A 302 20.72 -0.19 11.92
N GLY A 303 20.53 -1.36 11.32
CA GLY A 303 21.09 -2.64 11.81
C GLY A 303 22.62 -2.65 11.81
N ALA A 304 23.23 -2.08 10.78
CA ALA A 304 24.70 -1.93 10.67
C ALA A 304 25.28 -0.86 11.63
N LYS A 305 24.45 -0.16 12.37
CA LYS A 305 24.85 0.96 13.25
C LYS A 305 25.65 2.07 12.51
N ASN A 306 25.42 2.23 11.21
CA ASN A 306 26.07 3.26 10.40
C ASN A 306 25.28 4.58 10.48
N GLU A 307 25.43 5.28 11.58
CA GLU A 307 24.65 6.49 11.88
C GLU A 307 24.89 7.64 10.90
N LYS A 308 26.14 7.85 10.49
CA LYS A 308 26.48 8.92 9.54
C LYS A 308 25.74 8.70 8.21
N ARG A 309 25.74 7.46 7.72
CA ARG A 309 25.06 7.12 6.49
C ARG A 309 23.54 7.14 6.67
N LEU A 310 23.03 6.65 7.79
CA LEU A 310 21.61 6.69 8.13
C LEU A 310 21.08 8.13 8.14
N LYS A 311 21.79 9.07 8.80
CA LYS A 311 21.43 10.51 8.81
C LYS A 311 21.36 11.07 7.37
N ASN A 312 22.33 10.72 6.53
CA ASN A 312 22.34 11.17 5.12
C ASN A 312 21.19 10.57 4.31
N ILE A 313 20.84 9.30 4.54
CA ILE A 313 19.69 8.65 3.90
C ILE A 313 18.40 9.35 4.30
N LEU A 314 18.19 9.59 5.59
CA LEU A 314 16.99 10.27 6.09
C LEU A 314 16.90 11.70 5.54
N LYS A 315 18.00 12.47 5.59
CA LYS A 315 18.02 13.81 5.01
C LYS A 315 17.64 13.82 3.54
N PHE A 316 18.20 12.89 2.75
CA PHE A 316 17.88 12.78 1.34
C PHE A 316 16.42 12.39 1.15
N ALA A 317 15.93 11.36 1.85
CA ALA A 317 14.56 10.87 1.74
C ALA A 317 13.53 11.98 2.03
N TYR A 318 13.70 12.70 3.14
CA TYR A 318 12.78 13.81 3.47
C TYR A 318 12.83 14.94 2.45
N LEU A 319 14.02 15.40 2.07
CA LEU A 319 14.16 16.50 1.10
C LEU A 319 13.59 16.11 -0.28
N PHE A 320 13.86 14.89 -0.72
CA PHE A 320 13.40 14.38 -2.00
C PHE A 320 11.88 14.24 -2.02
N GLU A 321 11.29 13.58 -1.02
CA GLU A 321 9.85 13.33 -0.95
C GLU A 321 9.05 14.62 -0.72
N MET A 322 9.52 15.52 0.14
CA MET A 322 8.88 16.82 0.32
C MET A 322 8.95 17.65 -0.96
N GLY A 323 10.10 17.65 -1.64
CA GLY A 323 10.25 18.33 -2.92
C GLY A 323 9.34 17.75 -4.01
N LEU A 324 9.22 16.42 -4.06
CA LEU A 324 8.31 15.73 -4.98
C LEU A 324 6.84 16.01 -4.64
N GLY A 325 6.47 15.94 -3.36
CA GLY A 325 5.13 16.29 -2.90
C GLY A 325 4.75 17.74 -3.23
N LEU A 326 5.66 18.69 -3.03
CA LEU A 326 5.47 20.09 -3.41
C LEU A 326 5.32 20.26 -4.92
N LEU A 327 6.16 19.58 -5.71
CA LEU A 327 6.07 19.60 -7.18
C LEU A 327 4.70 19.11 -7.64
N PHE A 328 4.23 17.98 -7.12
CA PHE A 328 2.90 17.46 -7.45
C PHE A 328 1.79 18.41 -7.00
N THR A 329 1.89 18.98 -5.80
CA THR A 329 0.95 19.99 -5.32
C THR A 329 0.83 21.14 -6.31
N ILE A 330 1.96 21.71 -6.73
CA ILE A 330 1.98 22.84 -7.68
C ILE A 330 1.35 22.44 -9.03
N LEU A 331 1.82 21.33 -9.63
CA LEU A 331 1.33 20.88 -10.92
C LEU A 331 -0.17 20.56 -10.89
N MET A 332 -0.62 19.79 -9.90
CA MET A 332 -2.02 19.39 -9.79
C MET A 332 -2.94 20.56 -9.44
N CYS A 333 -2.48 21.55 -8.65
CA CYS A 333 -3.27 22.74 -8.36
C CYS A 333 -3.43 23.64 -9.58
N ILE A 334 -2.39 23.79 -10.42
CA ILE A 334 -2.44 24.58 -11.64
C ILE A 334 -3.39 23.92 -12.65
N PHE A 335 -3.22 22.64 -12.90
CA PHE A 335 -3.94 21.90 -13.92
C PHE A 335 -5.23 21.23 -13.42
N ALA A 336 -5.70 21.51 -12.18
CA ALA A 336 -6.86 20.87 -11.58
C ALA A 336 -8.12 20.90 -12.48
N PRO A 337 -8.53 22.04 -13.07
CA PRO A 337 -9.73 22.07 -13.92
C PRO A 337 -9.59 21.19 -15.17
N GLN A 338 -8.42 21.24 -15.82
CA GLN A 338 -8.15 20.47 -17.03
C GLN A 338 -8.15 18.95 -16.71
N ILE A 339 -7.55 18.55 -15.59
CA ILE A 339 -7.49 17.16 -15.16
C ILE A 339 -8.91 16.65 -14.87
N ILE A 340 -9.71 17.39 -14.10
CA ILE A 340 -11.09 16.96 -13.79
C ILE A 340 -11.93 16.87 -15.06
N LYS A 341 -11.77 17.81 -16.00
CA LYS A 341 -12.48 17.81 -17.28
C LYS A 341 -12.25 16.54 -18.10
N VAL A 342 -11.06 15.94 -18.04
CA VAL A 342 -10.76 14.66 -18.72
C VAL A 342 -11.68 13.53 -18.23
N PHE A 343 -12.08 13.54 -16.96
CA PHE A 343 -12.95 12.51 -16.38
C PHE A 343 -14.44 12.81 -16.60
N MET A 344 -14.83 14.09 -16.53
CA MET A 344 -16.23 14.48 -16.70
C MET A 344 -16.33 15.95 -17.13
N ASP A 345 -16.90 16.18 -18.31
CA ASP A 345 -17.10 17.53 -18.89
C ASP A 345 -18.47 18.10 -18.49
N LYS A 346 -18.64 18.38 -17.18
CA LYS A 346 -19.79 19.09 -16.61
C LYS A 346 -19.28 20.28 -15.77
N PRO A 347 -19.74 21.54 -16.03
CA PRO A 347 -19.22 22.74 -15.38
C PRO A 347 -19.19 22.66 -13.85
N ASP A 348 -20.27 22.19 -13.23
CA ASP A 348 -20.38 22.06 -11.77
C ASP A 348 -19.39 21.05 -11.20
N ILE A 349 -19.17 19.94 -11.89
CA ILE A 349 -18.21 18.91 -11.47
C ILE A 349 -16.78 19.39 -11.67
N ILE A 350 -16.49 20.11 -12.75
CA ILE A 350 -15.16 20.69 -12.99
C ILE A 350 -14.83 21.69 -11.89
N THR A 351 -15.74 22.60 -11.57
CA THR A 351 -15.51 23.63 -10.55
C THR A 351 -15.30 23.02 -9.16
N ASN A 352 -16.24 22.17 -8.73
CA ASN A 352 -16.16 21.52 -7.41
C ASN A 352 -14.98 20.51 -7.33
N GLY A 353 -14.80 19.68 -8.35
CA GLY A 353 -13.73 18.70 -8.39
C GLY A 353 -12.34 19.32 -8.41
N ALA A 354 -12.15 20.43 -9.14
CA ALA A 354 -10.89 21.17 -9.13
C ALA A 354 -10.59 21.77 -7.75
N MET A 355 -11.59 22.32 -7.06
CA MET A 355 -11.44 22.81 -5.70
C MET A 355 -11.09 21.67 -4.74
N MET A 356 -11.80 20.55 -4.81
CA MET A 356 -11.55 19.35 -4.01
C MET A 356 -10.15 18.79 -4.25
N LEU A 357 -9.73 18.67 -5.52
CA LEU A 357 -8.39 18.22 -5.88
C LEU A 357 -7.30 19.13 -5.29
N ARG A 358 -7.47 20.44 -5.37
CA ARG A 358 -6.54 21.41 -4.78
C ARG A 358 -6.36 21.20 -3.28
N PHE A 359 -7.46 21.05 -2.53
CA PHE A 359 -7.40 20.80 -1.09
C PHE A 359 -6.75 19.48 -0.77
N GLN A 360 -7.02 18.42 -1.52
CA GLN A 360 -6.36 17.13 -1.35
C GLN A 360 -4.84 17.22 -1.63
N GLN A 361 -4.43 17.97 -2.64
CA GLN A 361 -3.02 18.09 -3.03
C GLN A 361 -2.19 18.94 -2.07
N ILE A 362 -2.77 19.96 -1.44
CA ILE A 362 -2.07 20.78 -0.43
C ILE A 362 -1.53 19.89 0.71
N GLY A 363 -2.26 18.86 1.10
CA GLY A 363 -1.86 17.89 2.11
C GLY A 363 -0.66 17.03 1.71
N MET A 364 -0.36 16.87 0.40
CA MET A 364 0.65 15.90 -0.09
C MET A 364 2.06 16.13 0.43
N THR A 365 2.49 17.38 0.57
CA THR A 365 3.81 17.72 1.12
C THR A 365 3.92 17.26 2.59
N PHE A 366 2.89 17.45 3.39
CA PHE A 366 2.83 17.01 4.79
C PHE A 366 2.67 15.50 4.90
N MET A 367 1.89 14.91 3.98
CA MET A 367 1.79 13.46 3.82
C MET A 367 3.16 12.83 3.62
N SER A 368 4.04 13.41 2.78
CA SER A 368 5.39 12.91 2.55
C SER A 368 6.19 12.77 3.84
N VAL A 369 6.11 13.76 4.73
CA VAL A 369 6.79 13.74 6.04
C VAL A 369 6.26 12.58 6.89
N SER A 370 4.95 12.45 6.99
CA SER A 370 4.31 11.39 7.77
C SER A 370 4.64 10.01 7.23
N LEU A 371 4.65 9.85 5.91
CA LEU A 371 4.90 8.60 5.20
C LEU A 371 6.34 8.12 5.41
N ILE A 372 7.34 8.98 5.17
CA ILE A 372 8.75 8.67 5.43
C ILE A 372 8.95 8.31 6.91
N SER A 373 8.37 9.09 7.83
CA SER A 373 8.48 8.83 9.25
C SER A 373 7.90 7.48 9.65
N THR A 374 6.77 7.09 9.05
CA THR A 374 6.16 5.76 9.24
C THR A 374 7.08 4.66 8.73
N CYS A 375 7.62 4.80 7.51
CA CYS A 375 8.57 3.84 6.94
C CYS A 375 9.85 3.74 7.78
N VAL A 376 10.35 4.85 8.31
CA VAL A 376 11.51 4.85 9.21
C VAL A 376 11.17 4.14 10.52
N CYS A 377 10.04 4.45 11.17
CA CYS A 377 9.60 3.76 12.39
C CYS A 377 9.50 2.24 12.18
N GLN A 378 8.94 1.82 11.06
CA GLN A 378 8.87 0.42 10.68
C GLN A 378 10.27 -0.17 10.48
N ALA A 379 11.13 0.50 9.72
CA ALA A 379 12.48 0.03 9.40
C ALA A 379 13.37 -0.13 10.64
N VAL A 380 13.32 0.82 11.59
CA VAL A 380 14.11 0.75 12.84
C VAL A 380 13.47 -0.13 13.92
N GLY A 381 12.26 -0.65 13.69
CA GLY A 381 11.55 -1.51 14.65
C GLY A 381 10.87 -0.73 15.78
N ASN A 382 10.58 0.56 15.60
CA ASN A 382 9.80 1.36 16.53
C ASN A 382 8.30 1.14 16.32
N ALA A 383 7.78 0.05 16.89
CA ALA A 383 6.39 -0.36 16.76
C ALA A 383 5.40 0.71 17.25
N GLY A 384 5.68 1.36 18.39
CA GLY A 384 4.83 2.40 18.93
C GLY A 384 4.72 3.61 18.01
N GLY A 385 5.85 4.08 17.46
CA GLY A 385 5.87 5.17 16.48
C GLY A 385 5.13 4.79 15.20
N ALA A 386 5.36 3.60 14.67
CA ALA A 386 4.66 3.09 13.49
C ALA A 386 3.14 3.03 13.72
N PHE A 387 2.70 2.49 14.85
CA PHE A 387 1.29 2.39 15.23
C PHE A 387 0.61 3.76 15.33
N VAL A 388 1.22 4.69 16.06
CA VAL A 388 0.67 6.05 16.23
C VAL A 388 0.52 6.74 14.88
N LEU A 389 1.54 6.71 14.03
CA LEU A 389 1.49 7.36 12.72
C LEU A 389 0.49 6.69 11.77
N SER A 390 0.38 5.36 11.81
CA SER A 390 -0.58 4.59 10.98
C SER A 390 -2.03 4.93 11.30
N ILE A 391 -2.37 5.04 12.59
CA ILE A 391 -3.75 5.34 13.02
C ILE A 391 -4.06 6.84 12.94
N SER A 392 -3.06 7.70 13.12
CA SER A 392 -3.29 9.14 13.19
C SER A 392 -3.83 9.70 11.88
N ARG A 393 -3.12 9.46 10.79
CA ARG A 393 -3.32 10.17 9.52
C ARG A 393 -4.70 9.97 8.89
N GLN A 394 -5.19 8.74 8.86
CA GLN A 394 -6.43 8.36 8.18
C GLN A 394 -7.48 7.76 9.13
N GLY A 395 -7.16 7.68 10.41
CA GLY A 395 -8.02 7.17 11.46
C GLY A 395 -8.42 8.26 12.46
N VAL A 396 -7.90 8.15 13.68
CA VAL A 396 -8.38 8.95 14.83
C VAL A 396 -8.26 10.46 14.59
N ILE A 397 -7.10 10.96 14.13
CA ILE A 397 -6.91 12.41 13.90
C ILE A 397 -7.80 12.88 12.75
N TYR A 398 -7.87 12.11 11.67
CA TYR A 398 -8.72 12.46 10.55
C TYR A 398 -10.19 12.61 10.97
N VAL A 399 -10.73 11.65 11.72
CA VAL A 399 -12.13 11.70 12.17
C VAL A 399 -12.38 12.90 13.07
N LEU A 400 -11.47 13.16 14.03
CA LEU A 400 -11.58 14.34 14.91
C LEU A 400 -11.54 15.65 14.12
N VAL A 401 -10.57 15.76 13.19
CA VAL A 401 -10.43 16.96 12.36
C VAL A 401 -11.64 17.11 11.44
N LEU A 402 -12.11 16.04 10.81
CA LEU A 402 -13.30 16.05 9.96
C LEU A 402 -14.53 16.54 10.73
N PHE A 403 -14.76 16.01 11.93
CA PHE A 403 -15.89 16.40 12.78
C PHE A 403 -15.79 17.88 13.20
N ILE A 404 -14.63 18.34 13.68
CA ILE A 404 -14.43 19.72 14.09
C ILE A 404 -14.59 20.68 12.90
N MET A 405 -13.86 20.40 11.81
CA MET A 405 -13.84 21.28 10.63
C MET A 405 -15.20 21.35 9.93
N SER A 406 -15.92 20.22 9.84
CA SER A 406 -17.26 20.18 9.25
C SER A 406 -18.27 21.01 10.07
N ASN A 407 -18.17 21.01 11.39
CA ASN A 407 -19.05 21.80 12.26
C ASN A 407 -18.72 23.31 12.21
N VAL A 408 -17.43 23.67 12.07
CA VAL A 408 -17.00 25.08 12.08
C VAL A 408 -17.12 25.73 10.70
N PHE A 409 -16.74 25.02 9.63
CA PHE A 409 -16.65 25.56 8.27
C PHE A 409 -17.59 24.88 7.27
N GLY A 410 -18.47 23.98 7.73
CA GLY A 410 -19.44 23.27 6.88
C GLY A 410 -18.76 22.52 5.74
N TYR A 411 -19.26 22.71 4.52
CA TYR A 411 -18.74 22.04 3.31
C TYR A 411 -17.23 22.22 3.11
N THR A 412 -16.73 23.44 3.22
CA THR A 412 -15.29 23.72 3.08
C THR A 412 -14.47 22.99 4.14
N GLY A 413 -15.02 22.87 5.35
CA GLY A 413 -14.41 22.10 6.44
C GLY A 413 -14.19 20.64 6.09
N VAL A 414 -15.16 20.00 5.43
CA VAL A 414 -15.02 18.61 4.95
C VAL A 414 -13.87 18.51 3.93
N LEU A 415 -13.75 19.46 3.01
CA LEU A 415 -12.70 19.43 1.97
C LEU A 415 -11.29 19.63 2.53
N VAL A 416 -11.13 20.49 3.53
CA VAL A 416 -9.82 20.83 4.13
C VAL A 416 -9.38 19.79 5.18
N SER A 417 -10.30 18.97 5.69
CA SER A 417 -10.05 18.04 6.79
C SER A 417 -8.84 17.12 6.55
N GLN A 418 -8.67 16.59 5.34
CA GLN A 418 -7.53 15.74 5.03
C GLN A 418 -6.20 16.50 5.12
N ALA A 419 -6.12 17.69 4.55
CA ALA A 419 -4.91 18.53 4.59
C ALA A 419 -4.56 18.91 6.05
N CYS A 420 -5.54 19.28 6.85
CA CYS A 420 -5.33 19.57 8.28
C CYS A 420 -4.86 18.33 9.05
N SER A 421 -5.45 17.17 8.79
CA SER A 421 -5.01 15.89 9.40
C SER A 421 -3.57 15.56 9.02
N ASP A 422 -3.18 15.76 7.76
CA ASP A 422 -1.81 15.55 7.27
C ASP A 422 -0.82 16.49 7.97
N VAL A 423 -1.17 17.77 8.17
CA VAL A 423 -0.35 18.72 8.94
C VAL A 423 -0.15 18.27 10.39
N VAL A 424 -1.24 17.95 11.09
CA VAL A 424 -1.19 17.50 12.49
C VAL A 424 -0.36 16.21 12.60
N THR A 425 -0.56 15.26 11.69
CA THR A 425 0.21 14.02 11.69
C THR A 425 1.68 14.25 11.37
N ALA A 426 2.01 15.19 10.48
CA ALA A 426 3.39 15.56 10.18
C ALA A 426 4.10 16.17 11.40
N LEU A 427 3.42 16.97 12.22
CA LEU A 427 3.95 17.49 13.48
C LEU A 427 4.25 16.36 14.49
N ILE A 428 3.31 15.40 14.63
CA ILE A 428 3.52 14.23 15.47
C ILE A 428 4.70 13.39 14.95
N ALA A 429 4.78 13.21 13.64
CA ALA A 429 5.87 12.51 12.98
C ALA A 429 7.22 13.17 13.26
N ALA A 430 7.31 14.51 13.18
CA ALA A 430 8.52 15.27 13.50
C ALA A 430 8.95 15.06 14.95
N VAL A 431 8.03 15.09 15.91
CA VAL A 431 8.32 14.83 17.34
C VAL A 431 8.86 13.40 17.55
N ILE A 432 8.24 12.40 16.92
CA ILE A 432 8.70 11.01 17.02
C ILE A 432 10.10 10.87 16.40
N MET A 433 10.33 11.48 15.25
CA MET A 433 11.64 11.43 14.57
C MET A 433 12.74 12.12 15.37
N LEU A 434 12.47 13.26 15.98
CA LEU A 434 13.43 13.92 16.87
C LEU A 434 13.83 13.02 18.05
N LYS A 435 12.87 12.30 18.66
CA LYS A 435 13.16 11.31 19.72
C LYS A 435 14.01 10.15 19.22
N ILE A 436 13.74 9.62 18.03
CA ILE A 436 14.54 8.54 17.42
C ILE A 436 15.96 9.03 17.15
N MET A 437 16.11 10.22 16.56
CA MET A 437 17.42 10.79 16.22
C MET A 437 18.25 11.08 17.47
N LYS A 438 17.63 11.63 18.52
CA LYS A 438 18.31 11.87 19.82
C LYS A 438 18.79 10.56 20.46
N LYS A 439 17.97 9.50 20.39
CA LYS A 439 18.36 8.18 20.91
C LYS A 439 19.51 7.53 20.13
N LEU A 440 19.64 7.84 18.84
CA LEU A 440 20.75 7.40 18.01
C LEU A 440 22.05 8.15 18.38
N THR A 441 21.96 9.45 18.69
CA THR A 441 23.13 10.27 19.06
C THR A 441 23.65 9.96 20.46
N ASN A 442 22.77 9.70 21.44
CA ASN A 442 23.16 9.44 22.84
C ASN A 442 23.65 7.99 23.09
N LYS A 443 23.65 7.09 22.12
CA LYS A 443 24.23 5.75 22.26
C LYS A 443 25.75 5.70 22.03
N ASN A 444 26.34 6.83 21.65
CA ASN A 444 27.77 6.99 21.36
C ASN A 444 28.52 7.81 22.44
N GLU A 445 27.82 8.33 23.45
CA GLU A 445 28.37 8.78 24.71
C GLU A 445 28.27 7.66 25.75
#